data_e207f7e79bf8e5c54df9f38c0b9abc17
#
_entry.id   e207f7e79bf8e5c54df9f38c0b9abc17
#
_cell.length_a   1.000
_cell.length_b   1.000
_cell.length_c   1.000
_cell.angle_alpha   90.00
_cell.angle_beta   90.00
_cell.angle_gamma   90.00
#
_symmetry.space_group_name_H-M   'P 1'
#
loop_
_entity.id
_entity.type
_entity.pdbx_description
1 polymer ?
#
loop_
_entity_poly.entity_id
_entity_poly.type
_entity_poly.pdbx_seq_one_letter_code
_entity_poly.pdbx_strand_id
1 'polypeptide(L)'
;MEELRSKVQKLVKPSKGTWGIVLEDLNTGEKWEHNEQELFYAASVIKVPIMAAVFQAVERKQLSLSDLISLKKEEYVGGSGVLQHLTPGTSLPLSDIILLMIIQSDNTATNLLIDLVGVENIQQTMKDAGMEYSTFYNKLMLSEPNPLGSNSIAAKDVGNLLSKMAQGQLVSEQASKQMIDMMKKQQVRDCLPEKLPSPYSNFNNGMPAWELANKTGWIPGTRHDVGIFFVGNRKLVATVLSEKEDDVLSKRILSQIGYEIYQYLCKEV
;
A
#
# COMPACT_ATOMS: atom_id res chain seq x y z
N MET A 1 -3.77 -1.44 -22.90
CA MET A 1 -4.32 -2.22 -21.75
C MET A 1 -4.63 -3.68 -22.10
N GLU A 2 -5.25 -4.01 -23.26
CA GLU A 2 -5.68 -5.39 -23.58
C GLU A 2 -4.53 -6.42 -23.60
N GLU A 3 -3.36 -6.07 -24.12
CA GLU A 3 -2.18 -6.95 -24.10
C GLU A 3 -1.71 -7.23 -22.65
N LEU A 4 -1.64 -6.18 -21.82
CA LEU A 4 -1.27 -6.29 -20.40
C LEU A 4 -2.26 -7.20 -19.66
N ARG A 5 -3.57 -6.96 -19.85
CA ARG A 5 -4.66 -7.80 -19.31
C ARG A 5 -4.43 -9.29 -19.68
N SER A 6 -4.24 -9.58 -20.99
CA SER A 6 -4.05 -10.95 -21.46
C SER A 6 -2.85 -11.64 -20.79
N LYS A 7 -1.75 -10.91 -20.61
CA LYS A 7 -0.54 -11.43 -19.94
C LYS A 7 -0.80 -11.70 -18.46
N VAL A 8 -1.41 -10.76 -17.74
CA VAL A 8 -1.70 -10.93 -16.31
C VAL A 8 -2.69 -12.08 -16.09
N GLN A 9 -3.74 -12.20 -16.90
CA GLN A 9 -4.67 -13.34 -16.83
C GLN A 9 -3.96 -14.68 -17.00
N LYS A 10 -3.00 -14.79 -17.93
CA LYS A 10 -2.21 -16.02 -18.13
C LYS A 10 -1.32 -16.35 -16.92
N LEU A 11 -0.87 -15.35 -16.17
CA LEU A 11 -0.07 -15.55 -14.96
C LEU A 11 -0.90 -16.07 -13.79
N VAL A 12 -2.10 -15.54 -13.59
CA VAL A 12 -2.95 -15.90 -12.45
C VAL A 12 -3.82 -17.14 -12.70
N LYS A 13 -4.16 -17.44 -13.96
CA LYS A 13 -5.05 -18.58 -14.33
C LYS A 13 -4.56 -19.95 -13.82
N PRO A 14 -3.24 -20.28 -13.83
CA PRO A 14 -2.75 -21.56 -13.32
C PRO A 14 -2.70 -21.66 -11.80
N SER A 15 -2.82 -20.54 -11.09
CA SER A 15 -2.79 -20.44 -9.63
C SER A 15 -4.05 -21.09 -9.03
N LYS A 16 -3.88 -21.71 -7.85
CA LYS A 16 -4.98 -22.25 -7.06
C LYS A 16 -5.54 -21.22 -6.07
N GLY A 17 -4.82 -20.13 -5.87
CA GLY A 17 -5.22 -19.03 -4.99
C GLY A 17 -6.30 -18.14 -5.62
N THR A 18 -6.90 -17.32 -4.78
CA THR A 18 -7.82 -16.26 -5.21
C THR A 18 -7.02 -14.97 -5.45
N TRP A 19 -7.30 -14.30 -6.55
CA TRP A 19 -6.65 -13.04 -6.94
C TRP A 19 -7.69 -11.95 -7.14
N GLY A 20 -7.46 -10.79 -6.52
CA GLY A 20 -8.20 -9.55 -6.76
C GLY A 20 -7.27 -8.52 -7.39
N ILE A 21 -7.60 -8.03 -8.59
CA ILE A 21 -6.67 -7.18 -9.35
C ILE A 21 -7.42 -5.96 -9.92
N VAL A 22 -6.79 -4.80 -9.76
CA VAL A 22 -7.16 -3.57 -10.49
C VAL A 22 -5.88 -2.98 -11.08
N LEU A 23 -5.89 -2.74 -12.39
CA LEU A 23 -4.87 -2.00 -13.12
C LEU A 23 -5.54 -0.82 -13.80
N GLU A 24 -5.07 0.40 -13.53
CA GLU A 24 -5.62 1.64 -14.10
C GLU A 24 -4.50 2.52 -14.63
N ASP A 25 -4.48 2.73 -15.95
CA ASP A 25 -3.59 3.68 -16.61
C ASP A 25 -4.18 5.09 -16.50
N LEU A 26 -3.58 5.93 -15.68
CA LEU A 26 -4.08 7.27 -15.39
C LEU A 26 -3.88 8.27 -16.55
N ASN A 27 -3.10 7.91 -17.56
CA ASN A 27 -2.88 8.75 -18.73
C ASN A 27 -3.94 8.51 -19.81
N THR A 28 -4.36 7.24 -20.00
CA THR A 28 -5.38 6.86 -21.00
C THR A 28 -6.78 6.74 -20.40
N GLY A 29 -6.88 6.57 -19.07
CA GLY A 29 -8.13 6.25 -18.38
C GLY A 29 -8.58 4.80 -18.56
N GLU A 30 -7.78 3.96 -19.25
CA GLU A 30 -8.09 2.54 -19.40
C GLU A 30 -7.92 1.80 -18.09
N LYS A 31 -8.90 0.97 -17.74
CA LYS A 31 -8.94 0.19 -16.51
C LYS A 31 -9.25 -1.27 -16.80
N TRP A 32 -8.59 -2.16 -16.08
CA TRP A 32 -8.91 -3.58 -16.05
C TRP A 32 -9.07 -4.06 -14.61
N GLU A 33 -10.12 -4.85 -14.40
CA GLU A 33 -10.53 -5.36 -13.10
C GLU A 33 -10.75 -6.88 -13.16
N HIS A 34 -10.40 -7.57 -12.05
CA HIS A 34 -10.59 -9.01 -11.89
C HIS A 34 -10.86 -9.30 -10.42
N ASN A 35 -12.02 -9.90 -10.09
CA ASN A 35 -12.48 -10.12 -8.73
C ASN A 35 -12.29 -8.89 -7.84
N GLU A 36 -12.57 -7.72 -8.39
CA GLU A 36 -12.21 -6.42 -7.80
C GLU A 36 -12.98 -6.10 -6.52
N GLN A 37 -14.14 -6.75 -6.30
CA GLN A 37 -15.00 -6.57 -5.13
C GLN A 37 -14.83 -7.69 -4.09
N GLU A 38 -14.09 -8.75 -4.43
CA GLU A 38 -13.77 -9.84 -3.50
C GLU A 38 -13.02 -9.29 -2.29
N LEU A 39 -13.40 -9.75 -1.10
CA LEU A 39 -12.77 -9.34 0.16
C LEU A 39 -11.60 -10.25 0.49
N PHE A 40 -10.46 -9.63 0.76
CA PHE A 40 -9.22 -10.27 1.20
C PHE A 40 -8.88 -9.81 2.62
N TYR A 41 -8.25 -10.66 3.40
CA TYR A 41 -7.63 -10.22 4.66
C TYR A 41 -6.64 -9.09 4.37
N ALA A 42 -6.80 -7.93 5.01
CA ALA A 42 -6.08 -6.72 4.61
C ALA A 42 -4.56 -6.81 4.74
N ALA A 43 -4.05 -7.67 5.63
CA ALA A 43 -2.65 -7.69 6.00
C ALA A 43 -2.13 -6.25 6.19
N SER A 44 -0.90 -5.97 5.78
CA SER A 44 -0.32 -4.63 5.94
C SER A 44 -0.74 -3.61 4.88
N VAL A 45 -1.59 -3.96 3.90
CA VAL A 45 -2.14 -2.97 2.96
C VAL A 45 -3.09 -2.00 3.66
N ILE A 46 -3.71 -2.41 4.76
CA ILE A 46 -4.55 -1.53 5.61
C ILE A 46 -3.81 -0.27 6.10
N LYS A 47 -2.49 -0.27 6.11
CA LYS A 47 -1.66 0.87 6.52
C LYS A 47 -1.77 2.06 5.56
N VAL A 48 -2.19 1.85 4.32
CA VAL A 48 -2.39 2.93 3.36
C VAL A 48 -3.59 3.82 3.75
N PRO A 49 -4.80 3.30 3.99
CA PRO A 49 -5.89 4.14 4.50
C PRO A 49 -5.62 4.69 5.92
N ILE A 50 -4.89 3.99 6.78
CA ILE A 50 -4.45 4.56 8.08
C ILE A 50 -3.56 5.79 7.85
N MET A 51 -2.59 5.72 6.94
CA MET A 51 -1.77 6.87 6.56
C MET A 51 -2.64 8.04 6.08
N ALA A 52 -3.62 7.78 5.23
CA ALA A 52 -4.56 8.81 4.75
C ALA A 52 -5.34 9.46 5.90
N ALA A 53 -5.78 8.69 6.90
CA ALA A 53 -6.48 9.22 8.07
C ALA A 53 -5.58 10.11 8.94
N VAL A 54 -4.31 9.75 9.11
CA VAL A 54 -3.34 10.60 9.81
C VAL A 54 -3.13 11.92 9.05
N PHE A 55 -2.93 11.87 7.73
CA PHE A 55 -2.82 13.08 6.91
C PHE A 55 -4.10 13.92 6.93
N GLN A 56 -5.28 13.30 7.02
CA GLN A 56 -6.55 14.02 7.21
C GLN A 56 -6.59 14.79 8.53
N ALA A 57 -6.06 14.21 9.63
CA ALA A 57 -5.95 14.88 10.92
C ALA A 57 -4.92 16.04 10.87
N VAL A 58 -3.83 15.87 10.13
CA VAL A 58 -2.83 16.94 9.88
C VAL A 58 -3.45 18.08 9.09
N GLU A 59 -4.19 17.79 8.01
CA GLU A 59 -4.87 18.81 7.20
C GLU A 59 -5.89 19.62 8.02
N ARG A 60 -6.60 18.95 8.94
CA ARG A 60 -7.51 19.58 9.89
C ARG A 60 -6.79 20.33 11.04
N LYS A 61 -5.46 20.38 11.05
CA LYS A 61 -4.64 21.00 12.12
C LYS A 61 -4.86 20.40 13.52
N GLN A 62 -5.31 19.15 13.58
CA GLN A 62 -5.44 18.41 14.84
C GLN A 62 -4.10 17.80 15.24
N LEU A 63 -3.22 17.53 14.27
CA LEU A 63 -1.87 16.99 14.42
C LEU A 63 -0.89 17.80 13.58
N SER A 64 0.41 17.71 13.95
CA SER A 64 1.51 18.20 13.13
C SER A 64 2.47 17.05 12.80
N LEU A 65 3.01 17.01 11.59
CA LEU A 65 4.05 16.03 11.22
C LEU A 65 5.31 16.12 12.08
N SER A 66 5.53 17.27 12.75
CA SER A 66 6.63 17.49 13.70
C SER A 66 6.30 17.12 15.15
N ASP A 67 5.06 16.73 15.47
CA ASP A 67 4.70 16.31 16.82
C ASP A 67 5.55 15.12 17.25
N LEU A 68 6.11 15.18 18.46
CA LEU A 68 6.96 14.13 19.00
C LEU A 68 6.11 13.06 19.69
N ILE A 69 6.24 11.83 19.22
CA ILE A 69 5.59 10.65 19.80
C ILE A 69 6.63 9.87 20.60
N SER A 70 6.41 9.74 21.90
CA SER A 70 7.30 8.98 22.80
C SER A 70 6.87 7.52 22.85
N LEU A 71 7.81 6.61 22.59
CA LEU A 71 7.57 5.16 22.56
C LEU A 71 7.52 4.61 23.99
N LYS A 72 6.42 3.95 24.34
CA LYS A 72 6.26 3.28 25.63
C LYS A 72 6.37 1.76 25.46
N LYS A 73 6.97 1.10 26.44
CA LYS A 73 7.23 -0.35 26.38
C LYS A 73 5.96 -1.18 26.20
N GLU A 74 4.87 -0.77 26.81
CA GLU A 74 3.55 -1.42 26.75
C GLU A 74 2.86 -1.31 25.38
N GLU A 75 3.31 -0.39 24.52
CA GLU A 75 2.78 -0.18 23.16
C GLU A 75 3.51 -1.04 22.11
N TYR A 76 4.59 -1.73 22.50
CA TYR A 76 5.37 -2.55 21.59
C TYR A 76 4.62 -3.82 21.22
N VAL A 77 4.49 -4.05 19.91
CA VAL A 77 3.90 -5.27 19.37
C VAL A 77 4.86 -5.95 18.41
N GLY A 78 4.78 -7.26 18.35
CA GLY A 78 5.65 -8.09 17.53
C GLY A 78 5.35 -8.03 16.02
N GLY A 79 6.03 -8.88 15.28
CA GLY A 79 5.94 -8.98 13.83
C GLY A 79 6.85 -8.00 13.12
N SER A 80 6.35 -7.35 12.06
CA SER A 80 7.16 -6.45 11.22
C SER A 80 7.49 -5.13 11.92
N GLY A 81 8.65 -4.59 11.59
CA GLY A 81 9.08 -3.25 11.99
C GLY A 81 10.22 -3.24 13.00
N VAL A 82 10.71 -2.05 13.28
CA VAL A 82 11.92 -1.81 14.10
C VAL A 82 11.64 -1.11 15.43
N LEU A 83 10.49 -0.42 15.58
CA LEU A 83 10.19 0.36 16.79
C LEU A 83 10.13 -0.49 18.05
N GLN A 84 9.67 -1.74 17.95
CA GLN A 84 9.66 -2.70 19.06
C GLN A 84 11.06 -3.01 19.65
N HIS A 85 12.12 -2.67 18.93
CA HIS A 85 13.52 -2.90 19.34
C HIS A 85 14.23 -1.64 19.84
N LEU A 86 13.58 -0.47 19.75
CA LEU A 86 14.14 0.78 20.24
C LEU A 86 14.04 0.88 21.77
N THR A 87 14.84 1.76 22.36
CA THR A 87 14.79 2.02 23.80
C THR A 87 13.45 2.70 24.16
N PRO A 88 12.70 2.20 25.17
CA PRO A 88 11.52 2.91 25.66
C PRO A 88 11.87 4.34 26.09
N GLY A 89 10.99 5.29 25.81
CA GLY A 89 11.21 6.72 26.02
C GLY A 89 11.85 7.45 24.81
N THR A 90 12.30 6.71 23.77
CA THR A 90 12.70 7.34 22.50
C THR A 90 11.52 8.09 21.92
N SER A 91 11.75 9.34 21.51
CA SER A 91 10.73 10.18 20.88
C SER A 91 11.08 10.40 19.41
N LEU A 92 10.09 10.21 18.53
CA LEU A 92 10.22 10.38 17.08
C LEU A 92 9.15 11.34 16.57
N PRO A 93 9.45 12.14 15.55
CA PRO A 93 8.42 12.93 14.86
C PRO A 93 7.32 12.05 14.30
N LEU A 94 6.08 12.54 14.27
CA LEU A 94 4.95 11.86 13.65
C LEU A 94 5.24 11.44 12.21
N SER A 95 5.95 12.29 11.43
CA SER A 95 6.40 11.96 10.07
C SER A 95 7.21 10.67 9.99
N ASP A 96 8.08 10.42 10.97
CA ASP A 96 8.96 9.25 10.98
C ASP A 96 8.20 7.99 11.41
N ILE A 97 7.24 8.13 12.33
CA ILE A 97 6.33 7.04 12.70
C ILE A 97 5.51 6.60 11.48
N ILE A 98 4.93 7.55 10.72
CA ILE A 98 4.20 7.27 9.47
C ILE A 98 5.14 6.59 8.46
N LEU A 99 6.34 7.13 8.28
CA LEU A 99 7.32 6.60 7.35
C LEU A 99 7.66 5.14 7.68
N LEU A 100 7.97 4.83 8.93
CA LEU A 100 8.31 3.46 9.37
C LEU A 100 7.12 2.50 9.23
N MET A 101 5.89 2.94 9.51
CA MET A 101 4.69 2.16 9.22
C MET A 101 4.63 1.72 7.76
N ILE A 102 5.02 2.59 6.84
CA ILE A 102 4.93 2.31 5.39
C ILE A 102 6.14 1.51 4.91
N ILE A 103 7.37 2.00 5.13
CA ILE A 103 8.58 1.44 4.49
C ILE A 103 9.08 0.14 5.13
N GLN A 104 8.87 -0.04 6.45
CA GLN A 104 9.23 -1.25 7.22
C GLN A 104 8.00 -2.06 7.63
N SER A 105 6.81 -1.59 7.22
CA SER A 105 5.56 -2.20 7.66
C SER A 105 5.47 -2.32 9.20
N ASP A 106 5.96 -1.34 9.94
CA ASP A 106 6.10 -1.38 11.40
C ASP A 106 4.73 -1.46 12.09
N ASN A 107 4.52 -2.54 12.87
CA ASN A 107 3.26 -2.79 13.55
C ASN A 107 3.08 -1.93 14.80
N THR A 108 4.18 -1.64 15.52
CA THR A 108 4.14 -0.71 16.65
C THR A 108 3.76 0.68 16.18
N ALA A 109 4.40 1.19 15.10
CA ALA A 109 4.04 2.45 14.47
C ALA A 109 2.56 2.46 14.06
N THR A 110 2.07 1.36 13.47
CA THR A 110 0.68 1.25 13.03
C THR A 110 -0.30 1.42 14.20
N ASN A 111 -0.07 0.68 15.30
CA ASN A 111 -0.96 0.73 16.45
C ASN A 111 -0.94 2.09 17.16
N LEU A 112 0.23 2.74 17.25
CA LEU A 112 0.35 4.11 17.75
C LEU A 112 -0.48 5.09 16.90
N LEU A 113 -0.42 4.98 15.58
CA LEU A 113 -1.17 5.84 14.68
C LEU A 113 -2.68 5.58 14.74
N ILE A 114 -3.11 4.32 14.91
CA ILE A 114 -4.53 3.98 15.13
C ILE A 114 -5.04 4.60 16.43
N ASP A 115 -4.25 4.53 17.52
CA ASP A 115 -4.62 5.17 18.79
C ASP A 115 -4.71 6.69 18.68
N LEU A 116 -3.82 7.27 17.90
CA LEU A 116 -3.73 8.71 17.72
C LEU A 116 -4.94 9.29 16.95
N VAL A 117 -5.38 8.59 15.89
CA VAL A 117 -6.47 9.11 15.04
C VAL A 117 -7.84 8.49 15.35
N GLY A 118 -7.88 7.30 15.96
CA GLY A 118 -9.10 6.56 16.28
C GLY A 118 -9.67 5.76 15.11
N VAL A 119 -10.37 4.66 15.44
CA VAL A 119 -10.97 3.74 14.47
C VAL A 119 -12.02 4.44 13.61
N GLU A 120 -12.87 5.25 14.21
CA GLU A 120 -13.96 5.95 13.53
C GLU A 120 -13.45 6.93 12.46
N ASN A 121 -12.35 7.64 12.73
CA ASN A 121 -11.74 8.54 11.75
C ASN A 121 -11.09 7.80 10.59
N ILE A 122 -10.51 6.61 10.85
CA ILE A 122 -9.98 5.75 9.79
C ILE A 122 -11.14 5.26 8.90
N GLN A 123 -12.22 4.75 9.50
CA GLN A 123 -13.42 4.31 8.77
C GLN A 123 -14.03 5.45 7.94
N GLN A 124 -14.14 6.65 8.52
CA GLN A 124 -14.65 7.81 7.79
C GLN A 124 -13.75 8.19 6.62
N THR A 125 -12.43 8.18 6.81
CA THR A 125 -11.46 8.44 5.74
C THR A 125 -11.55 7.40 4.62
N MET A 126 -11.72 6.12 4.95
CA MET A 126 -11.96 5.06 3.96
C MET A 126 -13.22 5.34 3.15
N LYS A 127 -14.32 5.71 3.82
CA LYS A 127 -15.58 6.06 3.16
C LYS A 127 -15.42 7.28 2.23
N ASP A 128 -14.76 8.34 2.70
CA ASP A 128 -14.51 9.57 1.92
C ASP A 128 -13.60 9.28 0.70
N ALA A 129 -12.70 8.31 0.84
CA ALA A 129 -11.89 7.82 -0.27
C ALA A 129 -12.66 6.97 -1.29
N GLY A 130 -13.90 6.56 -0.98
CA GLY A 130 -14.73 5.70 -1.83
C GLY A 130 -14.42 4.21 -1.67
N MET A 131 -13.96 3.79 -0.48
CA MET A 131 -13.79 2.39 -0.13
C MET A 131 -15.12 1.84 0.40
N GLU A 132 -15.87 1.18 -0.48
CA GLU A 132 -17.26 0.75 -0.21
C GLU A 132 -17.34 -0.67 0.37
N TYR A 133 -16.38 -1.53 0.04
CA TYR A 133 -16.35 -2.95 0.40
C TYR A 133 -15.43 -3.23 1.57
N SER A 134 -14.30 -2.51 1.63
CA SER A 134 -13.25 -2.71 2.64
C SER A 134 -13.70 -2.31 4.03
N THR A 135 -13.19 -3.02 5.05
CA THR A 135 -13.56 -2.81 6.45
C THR A 135 -12.33 -2.61 7.32
N PHE A 136 -12.49 -1.79 8.36
CA PHE A 136 -11.47 -1.56 9.38
C PHE A 136 -12.10 -1.63 10.77
N TYR A 137 -11.57 -2.48 11.65
CA TYR A 137 -12.08 -2.66 13.01
C TYR A 137 -10.99 -2.67 14.08
N ASN A 138 -9.76 -3.04 13.71
CA ASN A 138 -8.80 -3.54 14.67
C ASN A 138 -7.42 -2.90 14.55
N LYS A 139 -6.76 -2.76 15.69
CA LYS A 139 -5.29 -2.74 15.77
C LYS A 139 -4.71 -4.05 15.21
N LEU A 140 -3.42 -4.03 14.94
CA LEU A 140 -2.67 -5.21 14.50
C LEU A 140 -2.15 -6.02 15.70
N MET A 141 -1.92 -7.30 15.48
CA MET A 141 -1.34 -8.22 16.47
C MET A 141 -2.15 -8.33 17.76
N LEU A 142 -3.47 -8.37 17.65
CA LEU A 142 -4.35 -8.64 18.79
C LEU A 142 -4.15 -10.07 19.30
N SER A 143 -4.17 -10.24 20.61
CA SER A 143 -4.12 -11.56 21.27
C SER A 143 -5.42 -12.35 21.13
N GLU A 144 -6.55 -11.65 20.99
CA GLU A 144 -7.87 -12.24 20.83
C GLU A 144 -8.57 -11.69 19.58
N PRO A 145 -9.38 -12.52 18.88
CA PRO A 145 -10.15 -12.06 17.73
C PRO A 145 -11.17 -10.98 18.14
N ASN A 146 -11.31 -9.94 17.31
CA ASN A 146 -12.36 -8.95 17.50
C ASN A 146 -13.72 -9.54 17.05
N PRO A 147 -14.78 -9.44 17.87
CA PRO A 147 -16.11 -9.91 17.50
C PRO A 147 -16.70 -9.21 16.26
N LEU A 148 -16.23 -8.02 15.91
CA LEU A 148 -16.64 -7.31 14.70
C LEU A 148 -15.97 -7.84 13.42
N GLY A 149 -14.98 -8.72 13.53
CA GLY A 149 -14.26 -9.32 12.40
C GLY A 149 -12.85 -8.81 12.19
N SER A 150 -12.25 -9.18 11.07
CA SER A 150 -10.90 -8.79 10.66
C SER A 150 -10.95 -7.57 9.75
N ASN A 151 -9.84 -6.83 9.71
CA ASN A 151 -9.63 -5.80 8.68
C ASN A 151 -9.57 -6.48 7.30
N SER A 152 -10.41 -6.05 6.37
CA SER A 152 -10.52 -6.63 5.03
C SER A 152 -10.46 -5.55 3.97
N ILE A 153 -9.93 -5.90 2.81
CA ILE A 153 -9.78 -4.99 1.66
C ILE A 153 -10.29 -5.63 0.38
N ALA A 154 -10.82 -4.80 -0.51
CA ALA A 154 -11.15 -5.14 -1.88
C ALA A 154 -10.20 -4.42 -2.85
N ALA A 155 -9.84 -5.07 -3.96
CA ALA A 155 -8.92 -4.48 -4.93
C ALA A 155 -9.47 -3.18 -5.53
N LYS A 156 -10.78 -3.10 -5.76
CA LYS A 156 -11.47 -1.90 -6.24
C LYS A 156 -11.27 -0.71 -5.31
N ASP A 157 -11.46 -0.92 -4.02
CA ASP A 157 -11.38 0.15 -3.02
C ASP A 157 -9.95 0.70 -2.88
N VAL A 158 -8.98 -0.21 -2.81
CA VAL A 158 -7.56 0.19 -2.75
C VAL A 158 -7.13 0.87 -4.04
N GLY A 159 -7.59 0.37 -5.20
CA GLY A 159 -7.38 1.02 -6.50
C GLY A 159 -7.92 2.45 -6.52
N ASN A 160 -9.16 2.66 -6.08
CA ASN A 160 -9.78 3.99 -6.01
C ASN A 160 -9.00 4.94 -5.09
N LEU A 161 -8.58 4.48 -3.91
CA LEU A 161 -7.78 5.26 -2.97
C LEU A 161 -6.45 5.68 -3.60
N LEU A 162 -5.73 4.75 -4.25
CA LEU A 162 -4.46 5.04 -4.92
C LEU A 162 -4.63 5.95 -6.13
N SER A 163 -5.71 5.81 -6.89
CA SER A 163 -6.01 6.69 -8.03
C SER A 163 -6.26 8.12 -7.56
N LYS A 164 -7.07 8.33 -6.52
CA LYS A 164 -7.25 9.65 -5.90
C LYS A 164 -5.92 10.21 -5.39
N MET A 165 -5.08 9.40 -4.75
CA MET A 165 -3.75 9.81 -4.28
C MET A 165 -2.87 10.24 -5.46
N ALA A 166 -2.82 9.46 -6.55
CA ALA A 166 -2.00 9.75 -7.73
C ALA A 166 -2.44 11.01 -8.49
N GLN A 167 -3.72 11.39 -8.34
CA GLN A 167 -4.33 12.58 -8.93
C GLN A 167 -4.28 13.81 -8.00
N GLY A 168 -3.71 13.69 -6.79
CA GLY A 168 -3.67 14.78 -5.80
C GLY A 168 -5.00 15.07 -5.12
N GLN A 169 -5.95 14.13 -5.15
CA GLN A 169 -7.33 14.29 -4.66
C GLN A 169 -7.59 13.59 -3.33
N LEU A 170 -6.62 12.85 -2.80
CA LEU A 170 -6.75 12.19 -1.51
C LEU A 170 -6.29 13.14 -0.39
N VAL A 171 -7.22 13.57 0.46
CA VAL A 171 -7.02 14.56 1.54
C VAL A 171 -6.79 15.96 0.96
N SER A 172 -5.60 16.21 0.41
CA SER A 172 -5.21 17.42 -0.34
C SER A 172 -4.10 17.06 -1.34
N GLU A 173 -3.80 17.98 -2.27
CA GLU A 173 -2.71 17.79 -3.24
C GLU A 173 -1.36 17.62 -2.53
N GLN A 174 -1.10 18.45 -1.51
CA GLN A 174 0.13 18.38 -0.72
C GLN A 174 0.22 17.06 0.08
N ALA A 175 -0.86 16.66 0.74
CA ALA A 175 -0.93 15.39 1.47
C ALA A 175 -0.72 14.19 0.55
N SER A 176 -1.39 14.16 -0.60
CA SER A 176 -1.23 13.12 -1.63
C SER A 176 0.22 12.99 -2.08
N LYS A 177 0.88 14.12 -2.38
CA LYS A 177 2.29 14.14 -2.77
C LYS A 177 3.20 13.59 -1.66
N GLN A 178 3.00 14.02 -0.40
CA GLN A 178 3.79 13.54 0.73
C GLN A 178 3.61 12.05 0.97
N MET A 179 2.37 11.53 0.86
CA MET A 179 2.09 10.10 0.98
C MET A 179 2.79 9.29 -0.13
N ILE A 180 2.75 9.76 -1.39
CA ILE A 180 3.48 9.14 -2.51
C ILE A 180 4.98 9.14 -2.25
N ASP A 181 5.55 10.26 -1.80
CA ASP A 181 6.98 10.39 -1.53
C ASP A 181 7.43 9.45 -0.39
N MET A 182 6.58 9.19 0.62
CA MET A 182 6.83 8.19 1.65
C MET A 182 6.76 6.77 1.07
N MET A 183 5.74 6.45 0.26
CA MET A 183 5.58 5.13 -0.35
C MET A 183 6.68 4.79 -1.36
N LYS A 184 7.25 5.76 -2.06
CA LYS A 184 8.43 5.59 -2.94
C LYS A 184 9.68 5.11 -2.21
N LYS A 185 9.77 5.36 -0.89
CA LYS A 185 10.89 4.93 -0.04
C LYS A 185 10.76 3.49 0.46
N GLN A 186 9.78 2.71 -0.05
CA GLN A 186 9.52 1.32 0.35
C GLN A 186 10.78 0.48 0.33
N GLN A 187 11.02 -0.26 1.43
CA GLN A 187 12.19 -1.13 1.61
C GLN A 187 11.88 -2.61 1.31
N VAL A 188 10.60 -3.02 1.40
CA VAL A 188 10.16 -4.37 1.04
C VAL A 188 9.91 -4.40 -0.47
N ARG A 189 10.84 -4.99 -1.22
CA ARG A 189 10.88 -4.91 -2.69
C ARG A 189 10.80 -6.27 -3.39
N ASP A 190 10.29 -7.27 -2.70
CA ASP A 190 10.28 -8.67 -3.13
C ASP A 190 8.97 -9.13 -3.81
N CYS A 191 8.15 -8.16 -4.27
CA CYS A 191 6.90 -8.40 -5.00
C CYS A 191 6.89 -7.64 -6.34
N LEU A 192 6.03 -6.67 -6.56
CA LEU A 192 5.94 -5.93 -7.82
C LEU A 192 7.29 -5.39 -8.35
N PRO A 193 8.20 -4.83 -7.54
CA PRO A 193 9.45 -4.29 -8.06
C PRO A 193 10.58 -5.30 -8.25
N GLU A 194 10.44 -6.57 -7.83
CA GLU A 194 11.56 -7.53 -7.77
C GLU A 194 12.24 -7.77 -9.12
N LYS A 195 11.45 -7.86 -10.20
CA LYS A 195 11.97 -8.13 -11.56
C LYS A 195 12.18 -6.88 -12.40
N LEU A 196 11.96 -5.71 -11.86
CA LEU A 196 12.22 -4.49 -12.60
C LEU A 196 13.74 -4.28 -12.79
N PRO A 197 14.17 -3.71 -13.91
CA PRO A 197 15.58 -3.36 -14.08
C PRO A 197 16.01 -2.34 -13.03
N SER A 198 17.31 -2.21 -12.80
CA SER A 198 17.78 -1.12 -11.92
C SER A 198 17.21 0.22 -12.41
N PRO A 199 16.58 1.02 -11.55
CA PRO A 199 16.04 2.32 -11.95
C PRO A 199 17.13 3.27 -12.46
N TYR A 200 18.40 2.96 -12.18
CA TYR A 200 19.56 3.76 -12.54
C TYR A 200 20.34 3.21 -13.75
N SER A 201 19.90 2.12 -14.38
CA SER A 201 20.61 1.52 -15.54
C SER A 201 20.53 2.37 -16.81
N ASN A 202 19.56 3.28 -16.93
CA ASN A 202 19.40 4.21 -18.05
C ASN A 202 19.24 5.64 -17.52
N PHE A 203 20.32 6.22 -17.00
CA PHE A 203 20.31 7.58 -16.48
C PHE A 203 20.05 8.61 -17.59
N ASN A 204 18.82 9.10 -17.70
CA ASN A 204 18.53 10.34 -18.42
C ASN A 204 18.56 11.50 -17.43
N ASN A 205 19.61 12.33 -17.49
CA ASN A 205 19.76 13.55 -16.69
C ASN A 205 19.66 13.36 -15.15
N GLY A 206 20.14 12.22 -14.60
CA GLY A 206 20.16 11.98 -13.15
C GLY A 206 18.82 11.55 -12.54
N MET A 207 17.78 11.39 -13.35
CA MET A 207 16.47 10.90 -12.87
C MET A 207 16.36 9.39 -13.05
N PRO A 208 15.70 8.67 -12.11
CA PRO A 208 15.47 7.24 -12.28
C PRO A 208 14.54 6.98 -13.47
N ALA A 209 14.79 5.89 -14.20
CA ALA A 209 13.97 5.48 -15.35
C ALA A 209 12.54 5.13 -14.94
N TRP A 210 12.35 4.73 -13.69
CA TRP A 210 11.05 4.43 -13.10
C TRP A 210 11.09 4.61 -11.58
N GLU A 211 9.92 4.86 -11.00
CA GLU A 211 9.69 4.86 -9.57
C GLU A 211 8.43 4.05 -9.24
N LEU A 212 8.36 3.51 -8.04
CA LEU A 212 7.18 2.81 -7.54
C LEU A 212 6.89 3.25 -6.12
N ALA A 213 5.71 3.82 -5.93
CA ALA A 213 5.16 4.09 -4.60
C ALA A 213 4.26 2.91 -4.22
N ASN A 214 4.74 1.99 -3.35
CA ASN A 214 3.98 0.77 -3.05
C ASN A 214 3.90 0.42 -1.57
N LYS A 215 2.94 -0.45 -1.26
CA LYS A 215 2.78 -1.09 0.05
C LYS A 215 2.49 -2.57 -0.13
N THR A 216 3.32 -3.39 0.50
CA THR A 216 3.13 -4.85 0.56
C THR A 216 2.26 -5.26 1.75
N GLY A 217 1.59 -6.41 1.64
CA GLY A 217 0.91 -7.10 2.72
C GLY A 217 1.27 -8.58 2.73
N TRP A 218 1.56 -9.15 3.91
CA TRP A 218 1.90 -10.54 4.03
C TRP A 218 1.47 -11.17 5.36
N ILE A 219 0.87 -12.32 5.26
CA ILE A 219 0.76 -13.37 6.27
C ILE A 219 0.84 -14.72 5.52
N PRO A 220 1.08 -15.85 6.19
CA PRO A 220 1.07 -17.16 5.51
C PRO A 220 -0.17 -17.38 4.65
N GLY A 221 0.03 -17.72 3.38
CA GLY A 221 -1.04 -17.93 2.40
C GLY A 221 -1.71 -16.66 1.84
N THR A 222 -1.27 -15.48 2.24
CA THR A 222 -1.79 -14.18 1.78
C THR A 222 -0.63 -13.26 1.41
N ARG A 223 -0.62 -12.77 0.18
CA ARG A 223 0.40 -11.83 -0.29
C ARG A 223 -0.17 -10.79 -1.21
N HIS A 224 0.05 -9.54 -0.85
CA HIS A 224 -0.45 -8.37 -1.58
C HIS A 224 0.71 -7.44 -1.94
N ASP A 225 0.58 -6.75 -3.06
CA ASP A 225 1.35 -5.54 -3.32
C ASP A 225 0.49 -4.56 -4.11
N VAL A 226 0.43 -3.33 -3.65
CA VAL A 226 -0.41 -2.28 -4.21
C VAL A 226 0.40 -1.00 -4.36
N GLY A 227 0.23 -0.27 -5.46
CA GLY A 227 1.03 0.93 -5.64
C GLY A 227 0.77 1.68 -6.94
N ILE A 228 1.57 2.72 -7.14
CA ILE A 228 1.54 3.63 -8.28
C ILE A 228 2.89 3.55 -8.98
N PHE A 229 2.90 3.04 -10.20
CA PHE A 229 4.07 3.06 -11.07
C PHE A 229 4.21 4.42 -11.75
N PHE A 230 5.44 4.90 -11.84
CA PHE A 230 5.85 6.09 -12.58
C PHE A 230 6.94 5.70 -13.56
N VAL A 231 6.72 5.88 -14.86
CA VAL A 231 7.69 5.61 -15.94
C VAL A 231 7.63 6.79 -16.92
N GLY A 232 8.65 7.63 -16.94
CA GLY A 232 8.60 8.89 -17.65
C GLY A 232 7.39 9.74 -17.18
N ASN A 233 6.54 10.13 -18.10
CA ASN A 233 5.32 10.91 -17.81
C ASN A 233 4.08 10.03 -17.57
N ARG A 234 4.24 8.70 -17.58
CA ARG A 234 3.13 7.76 -17.42
C ARG A 234 2.98 7.33 -15.98
N LYS A 235 1.71 7.14 -15.59
CA LYS A 235 1.34 6.64 -14.26
C LYS A 235 0.34 5.49 -14.40
N LEU A 236 0.56 4.42 -13.67
CA LEU A 236 -0.38 3.29 -13.60
C LEU A 236 -0.59 2.90 -12.15
N VAL A 237 -1.83 2.82 -11.73
CA VAL A 237 -2.23 2.26 -10.44
C VAL A 237 -2.34 0.74 -10.59
N ALA A 238 -1.69 0.02 -9.69
CA ALA A 238 -1.77 -1.42 -9.59
C ALA A 238 -2.19 -1.83 -8.19
N THR A 239 -3.29 -2.56 -8.08
CA THR A 239 -3.69 -3.27 -6.87
C THR A 239 -3.70 -4.75 -7.18
N VAL A 240 -2.83 -5.52 -6.54
CA VAL A 240 -2.75 -6.97 -6.73
C VAL A 240 -2.82 -7.65 -5.37
N LEU A 241 -3.94 -8.29 -5.11
CA LEU A 241 -4.24 -9.02 -3.88
C LEU A 241 -4.28 -10.51 -4.17
N SER A 242 -3.76 -11.34 -3.24
CA SER A 242 -3.86 -12.79 -3.35
C SER A 242 -4.02 -13.47 -2.00
N GLU A 243 -4.84 -14.52 -1.98
CA GLU A 243 -5.05 -15.41 -0.84
C GLU A 243 -5.07 -16.87 -1.26
N LYS A 244 -4.83 -17.77 -0.28
CA LYS A 244 -4.88 -19.23 -0.45
C LYS A 244 -3.89 -19.72 -1.50
N GLU A 245 -2.76 -19.04 -1.62
CA GLU A 245 -1.68 -19.39 -2.55
C GLU A 245 -0.36 -19.64 -1.79
N ASP A 246 0.50 -20.44 -2.38
CA ASP A 246 1.87 -20.64 -1.90
C ASP A 246 2.65 -19.32 -1.93
N ASP A 247 3.41 -19.03 -0.86
CA ASP A 247 4.14 -17.77 -0.72
C ASP A 247 5.20 -17.54 -1.81
N VAL A 248 5.87 -18.62 -2.27
CA VAL A 248 6.90 -18.52 -3.32
C VAL A 248 6.23 -18.25 -4.67
N LEU A 249 5.13 -18.97 -4.94
CA LEU A 249 4.40 -18.82 -6.19
C LEU A 249 3.73 -17.42 -6.27
N SER A 250 3.11 -16.96 -5.18
CA SER A 250 2.50 -15.62 -5.15
C SER A 250 3.52 -14.51 -5.37
N LYS A 251 4.69 -14.56 -4.75
CA LYS A 251 5.81 -13.64 -5.02
C LYS A 251 6.21 -13.66 -6.49
N ARG A 252 6.40 -14.86 -7.07
CA ARG A 252 6.79 -15.03 -8.46
C ARG A 252 5.75 -14.41 -9.42
N ILE A 253 4.47 -14.61 -9.15
CA ILE A 253 3.38 -14.03 -9.95
C ILE A 253 3.37 -12.51 -9.81
N LEU A 254 3.42 -11.98 -8.57
CA LEU A 254 3.49 -10.54 -8.32
C LEU A 254 4.66 -9.87 -9.03
N SER A 255 5.86 -10.45 -8.93
CA SER A 255 7.06 -9.90 -9.58
C SER A 255 6.95 -9.91 -11.10
N GLN A 256 6.32 -10.93 -11.68
CA GLN A 256 6.07 -10.98 -13.12
C GLN A 256 5.00 -9.96 -13.56
N ILE A 257 3.93 -9.78 -12.77
CA ILE A 257 2.93 -8.73 -13.02
C ILE A 257 3.60 -7.35 -13.03
N GLY A 258 4.46 -7.06 -12.05
CA GLY A 258 5.19 -5.79 -12.00
C GLY A 258 6.06 -5.57 -13.25
N TYR A 259 6.74 -6.63 -13.73
CA TYR A 259 7.53 -6.57 -14.96
C TYR A 259 6.66 -6.30 -16.20
N GLU A 260 5.50 -6.95 -16.33
CA GLU A 260 4.57 -6.71 -17.46
C GLU A 260 3.99 -5.29 -17.43
N ILE A 261 3.70 -4.74 -16.24
CA ILE A 261 3.28 -3.34 -16.08
C ILE A 261 4.38 -2.39 -16.56
N TYR A 262 5.62 -2.62 -16.13
CA TYR A 262 6.77 -1.82 -16.56
C TYR A 262 6.94 -1.87 -18.08
N GLN A 263 6.91 -3.07 -18.68
CA GLN A 263 6.99 -3.24 -20.14
C GLN A 263 5.87 -2.53 -20.89
N TYR A 264 4.64 -2.54 -20.34
CA TYR A 264 3.50 -1.81 -20.91
C TYR A 264 3.75 -0.30 -20.88
N LEU A 265 4.25 0.23 -19.77
CA LEU A 265 4.51 1.66 -19.62
C LEU A 265 5.68 2.16 -20.49
N CYS A 266 6.65 1.29 -20.81
CA CYS A 266 7.79 1.64 -21.68
C CYS A 266 7.46 1.67 -23.18
N LYS A 267 6.37 1.00 -23.63
CA LYS A 267 6.08 0.84 -25.09
C LYS A 267 5.66 2.11 -25.83
N GLU A 268 5.27 3.16 -25.10
CA GLU A 268 4.72 4.39 -25.67
C GLU A 268 5.50 5.65 -25.24
N VAL A 269 6.79 5.51 -24.98
CA VAL A 269 7.68 6.65 -24.69
C VAL A 269 8.45 7.05 -25.94
#